data_aaf1e48f1d7709f188cad467e2cd5d7c
#
_entry.id   aaf1e48f1d7709f188cad467e2cd5d7c
#
_cell.length_a   1.000
_cell.length_b   1.000
_cell.length_c   1.000
_cell.angle_alpha   90.00
_cell.angle_beta   90.00
_cell.angle_gamma   90.00
#
_symmetry.space_group_name_H-M   'P 1'
#
loop_
_entity.id
_entity.type
_entity.pdbx_description
1 polymer ?
#
loop_
_entity_poly.entity_id
_entity_poly.type
_entity_poly.pdbx_seq_one_letter_code
_entity_poly.pdbx_strand_id
1 'polypeptide(L)'
;TFTPTKASWNGHNASGWLSDILAVNGFDERMQYGGQDREFGERLENYGIHGMQIRYSTVCLHLDHARGYKTKDSIQKNRNIRKHTRGAKVQWASLGIVKDELRGQSVKVNSYYDRYTREEEKLTSYKEKGGFYRHIYSLPCRWRRAKYHDKVVRAYQQDTDAPALSNHSGVIVSLTTFPPRISQLHLMLKSILWQTCPPEKIIVWLSEQEFPGRLNDLPEELKRLMAKGIAFRFVSENFRSHKKYHYVFREYPDSKVITVDDDLIYPRNTVERLLSLSYQYPDTVCGNVIRKIHMDGNSFSVYRKWTKVFTMPVNSSLQNVAIGCGGIYYPPHWYGEELFDWKIISEHCPSADDLWLKANELKRRVKVTGGGEF
;
A
#
# COMPACT_ATOMS: atom_id res chain seq x y z
N THR A 1 30.01 -11.70 -33.34
CA THR A 1 28.76 -12.36 -33.74
C THR A 1 27.59 -11.58 -33.12
N PHE A 2 26.90 -10.83 -33.96
CA PHE A 2 25.65 -10.19 -33.56
C PHE A 2 24.56 -11.27 -33.45
N THR A 3 24.30 -11.78 -32.24
CA THR A 3 23.12 -12.61 -32.02
C THR A 3 21.95 -11.67 -31.70
N PRO A 4 20.93 -11.53 -32.57
CA PRO A 4 19.75 -10.75 -32.26
C PRO A 4 18.96 -11.49 -31.18
N THR A 5 19.03 -11.02 -29.96
CA THR A 5 18.24 -11.54 -28.86
C THR A 5 17.17 -10.53 -28.51
N LYS A 6 15.92 -11.00 -28.48
CA LYS A 6 14.82 -10.18 -27.93
C LYS A 6 15.10 -9.87 -26.47
N ALA A 7 14.79 -8.67 -26.05
CA ALA A 7 14.75 -8.34 -24.64
C ALA A 7 13.79 -9.31 -23.95
N SER A 8 14.24 -10.00 -22.91
CA SER A 8 13.45 -10.92 -22.12
C SER A 8 14.07 -11.01 -20.73
N TRP A 9 13.27 -11.35 -19.75
CA TRP A 9 13.81 -11.61 -18.42
C TRP A 9 14.83 -12.76 -18.47
N ASN A 10 16.01 -12.55 -17.89
CA ASN A 10 17.05 -13.56 -17.81
C ASN A 10 17.49 -13.69 -16.35
N GLY A 11 17.25 -14.85 -15.75
CA GLY A 11 17.54 -15.11 -14.35
C GLY A 11 18.99 -14.94 -13.90
N HIS A 12 19.93 -14.84 -14.84
CA HIS A 12 21.33 -14.59 -14.51
C HIS A 12 21.63 -13.14 -14.15
N ASN A 13 20.95 -12.20 -14.81
CA ASN A 13 21.15 -10.76 -14.61
C ASN A 13 19.91 -10.02 -15.14
N ALA A 14 18.90 -9.91 -14.32
CA ALA A 14 17.70 -9.15 -14.62
C ALA A 14 17.18 -8.50 -13.35
N SER A 15 16.66 -7.29 -13.49
CA SER A 15 15.98 -6.55 -12.44
C SER A 15 14.70 -5.92 -12.99
N GLY A 16 13.73 -5.66 -12.13
CA GLY A 16 12.49 -4.99 -12.46
C GLY A 16 11.88 -4.39 -11.21
N TRP A 17 10.90 -3.54 -11.39
CA TRP A 17 10.16 -2.98 -10.28
C TRP A 17 9.30 -4.06 -9.62
N LEU A 18 9.19 -4.03 -8.31
CA LEU A 18 8.36 -4.97 -7.56
C LEU A 18 6.89 -4.91 -8.02
N SER A 19 6.37 -3.71 -8.32
CA SER A 19 5.05 -3.50 -8.91
C SER A 19 4.82 -4.29 -10.19
N ASP A 20 5.82 -4.35 -11.07
CA ASP A 20 5.74 -5.05 -12.35
C ASP A 20 5.74 -6.57 -12.14
N ILE A 21 6.56 -7.04 -11.19
CA ILE A 21 6.60 -8.45 -10.79
C ILE A 21 5.26 -8.89 -10.21
N LEU A 22 4.66 -8.06 -9.36
CA LEU A 22 3.34 -8.33 -8.77
C LEU A 22 2.21 -8.25 -9.79
N ALA A 23 2.29 -7.32 -10.77
CA ALA A 23 1.29 -7.16 -11.82
C ALA A 23 1.09 -8.42 -12.68
N VAL A 24 2.11 -9.26 -12.76
CA VAL A 24 2.05 -10.55 -13.47
C VAL A 24 2.06 -11.76 -12.52
N ASN A 25 1.93 -11.52 -11.22
CA ASN A 25 1.89 -12.55 -10.17
C ASN A 25 3.19 -13.35 -9.99
N GLY A 26 4.35 -12.73 -10.20
CA GLY A 26 5.64 -13.37 -9.97
C GLY A 26 5.93 -14.54 -10.90
N PHE A 27 6.72 -15.49 -10.44
CA PHE A 27 7.04 -16.71 -11.19
C PHE A 27 5.91 -17.73 -11.13
N ASP A 28 5.73 -18.51 -12.20
CA ASP A 28 4.75 -19.59 -12.25
C ASP A 28 5.29 -20.84 -11.55
N GLU A 29 4.75 -21.19 -10.39
CA GLU A 29 5.18 -22.32 -9.57
C GLU A 29 4.94 -23.70 -10.22
N ARG A 30 4.15 -23.77 -11.30
CA ARG A 30 4.00 -25.00 -12.09
C ARG A 30 5.27 -25.36 -12.83
N MET A 31 6.15 -24.37 -13.07
CA MET A 31 7.37 -24.56 -13.83
C MET A 31 8.46 -25.15 -12.95
N GLN A 32 9.18 -26.10 -13.53
CA GLN A 32 10.38 -26.69 -12.96
C GLN A 32 11.62 -26.05 -13.60
N TYR A 33 12.76 -26.74 -13.61
CA TYR A 33 13.94 -26.21 -14.24
C TYR A 33 13.81 -26.04 -15.76
N GLY A 34 14.17 -24.87 -16.25
CA GLY A 34 14.36 -24.55 -17.65
C GLY A 34 13.26 -23.63 -18.25
N GLY A 35 13.58 -22.36 -18.37
CA GLY A 35 12.78 -21.37 -19.07
C GLY A 35 11.71 -20.67 -18.24
N GLN A 36 11.71 -20.83 -16.91
CA GLN A 36 10.82 -20.11 -16.00
C GLN A 36 11.08 -18.60 -16.03
N ASP A 37 12.30 -18.19 -16.11
CA ASP A 37 12.73 -16.82 -16.30
C ASP A 37 12.19 -16.20 -17.60
N ARG A 38 12.26 -16.95 -18.69
CA ARG A 38 11.74 -16.51 -20.00
C ARG A 38 10.21 -16.46 -20.02
N GLU A 39 9.55 -17.41 -19.39
CA GLU A 39 8.08 -17.41 -19.23
C GLU A 39 7.60 -16.19 -18.47
N PHE A 40 8.27 -15.86 -17.38
CA PHE A 40 8.01 -14.65 -16.61
C PHE A 40 8.16 -13.39 -17.48
N GLY A 41 9.25 -13.28 -18.24
CA GLY A 41 9.45 -12.18 -19.20
C GLY A 41 8.38 -12.13 -20.29
N GLU A 42 7.91 -13.29 -20.78
CA GLU A 42 6.82 -13.36 -21.77
C GLU A 42 5.48 -12.83 -21.21
N ARG A 43 5.21 -13.02 -19.89
CA ARG A 43 4.03 -12.42 -19.25
C ARG A 43 4.18 -10.92 -19.04
N LEU A 44 5.35 -10.43 -18.67
CA LEU A 44 5.64 -9.00 -18.59
C LEU A 44 5.39 -8.32 -19.96
N GLU A 45 5.92 -8.87 -21.04
CA GLU A 45 5.69 -8.36 -22.40
C GLU A 45 4.20 -8.40 -22.79
N ASN A 46 3.49 -9.48 -22.47
CA ASN A 46 2.06 -9.58 -22.71
C ASN A 46 1.25 -8.56 -21.90
N TYR A 47 1.73 -8.17 -20.72
CA TYR A 47 1.13 -7.15 -19.86
C TYR A 47 1.40 -5.72 -20.36
N GLY A 48 2.40 -5.55 -21.25
CA GLY A 48 2.81 -4.25 -21.79
C GLY A 48 4.06 -3.68 -21.16
N ILE A 49 4.78 -4.45 -20.34
CA ILE A 49 6.06 -4.08 -19.74
C ILE A 49 7.18 -4.61 -20.61
N HIS A 50 7.91 -3.70 -21.23
CA HIS A 50 8.95 -4.07 -22.19
C HIS A 50 10.34 -4.15 -21.55
N GLY A 51 11.04 -5.25 -21.83
CA GLY A 51 12.40 -5.44 -21.34
C GLY A 51 13.41 -4.56 -22.08
N MET A 52 14.30 -3.91 -21.33
CA MET A 52 15.43 -3.16 -21.87
C MET A 52 16.73 -3.98 -21.72
N GLN A 53 17.46 -4.16 -22.81
CA GLN A 53 18.75 -4.84 -22.77
C GLN A 53 19.86 -3.88 -22.33
N ILE A 54 20.61 -4.29 -21.30
CA ILE A 54 21.79 -3.57 -20.79
C ILE A 54 23.11 -4.25 -21.24
N ARG A 55 23.14 -4.75 -22.47
CA ARG A 55 24.33 -5.41 -23.03
C ARG A 55 25.57 -4.53 -22.89
N TYR A 56 26.68 -5.17 -22.53
CA TYR A 56 27.99 -4.54 -22.34
C TYR A 56 28.06 -3.52 -21.18
N SER A 57 26.98 -3.31 -20.44
CA SER A 57 26.98 -2.42 -19.27
C SER A 57 27.43 -3.14 -17.98
N THR A 58 27.38 -4.47 -17.99
CA THR A 58 27.78 -5.30 -16.84
C THR A 58 28.29 -6.66 -17.32
N VAL A 59 29.12 -7.29 -16.50
CA VAL A 59 29.70 -8.63 -16.75
C VAL A 59 29.26 -9.54 -15.62
N CYS A 60 28.71 -10.72 -15.97
CA CYS A 60 28.44 -11.81 -15.04
C CYS A 60 29.36 -13.00 -15.37
N LEU A 61 30.10 -13.49 -14.38
CA LEU A 61 30.87 -14.70 -14.48
C LEU A 61 30.05 -15.89 -13.97
N HIS A 62 29.70 -16.81 -14.87
CA HIS A 62 29.00 -18.03 -14.50
C HIS A 62 29.99 -19.13 -14.15
N LEU A 63 29.94 -19.60 -12.90
CA LEU A 63 30.75 -20.76 -12.47
C LEU A 63 30.03 -22.02 -12.94
N ASP A 64 30.77 -22.87 -13.66
CA ASP A 64 30.25 -24.14 -14.16
C ASP A 64 29.99 -25.13 -13.03
N HIS A 65 28.84 -25.82 -13.10
CA HIS A 65 28.42 -26.81 -12.12
C HIS A 65 27.52 -27.90 -12.73
N ALA A 66 27.48 -29.06 -12.14
CA ALA A 66 26.59 -30.14 -12.52
C ALA A 66 25.12 -29.74 -12.25
N ARG A 67 24.21 -30.11 -13.18
CA ARG A 67 22.76 -29.75 -13.16
C ARG A 67 21.90 -31.02 -13.07
N GLY A 68 22.05 -31.80 -11.98
CA GLY A 68 21.32 -33.04 -11.77
C GLY A 68 19.78 -32.94 -11.71
N TYR A 69 19.27 -31.72 -11.51
CA TYR A 69 17.82 -31.40 -11.50
C TYR A 69 17.22 -31.20 -12.90
N LYS A 70 18.00 -31.27 -13.98
CA LYS A 70 17.55 -31.10 -15.37
C LYS A 70 17.01 -32.42 -15.92
N THR A 71 15.71 -32.52 -16.12
CA THR A 71 15.04 -33.69 -16.72
C THR A 71 14.41 -33.36 -18.06
N LYS A 72 14.26 -34.35 -18.95
CA LYS A 72 13.57 -34.15 -20.25
C LYS A 72 12.12 -33.76 -20.04
N ASP A 73 11.45 -34.32 -19.04
CA ASP A 73 10.05 -34.06 -18.72
C ASP A 73 9.83 -32.64 -18.19
N SER A 74 10.70 -32.14 -17.33
CA SER A 74 10.63 -30.76 -16.84
C SER A 74 10.76 -29.74 -17.99
N ILE A 75 11.69 -30.00 -18.91
CA ILE A 75 11.89 -29.13 -20.06
C ILE A 75 10.68 -29.16 -20.99
N GLN A 76 10.11 -30.32 -21.25
CA GLN A 76 8.92 -30.44 -22.12
C GLN A 76 7.70 -29.79 -21.48
N LYS A 77 7.46 -30.00 -20.17
CA LYS A 77 6.41 -29.33 -19.41
C LYS A 77 6.53 -27.84 -19.53
N ASN A 78 7.70 -27.28 -19.28
CA ASN A 78 7.94 -25.83 -19.33
C ASN A 78 7.79 -25.26 -20.75
N ARG A 79 8.19 -26.00 -21.80
CA ARG A 79 7.93 -25.62 -23.19
C ARG A 79 6.44 -25.49 -23.49
N ASN A 80 5.63 -26.43 -22.99
CA ASN A 80 4.18 -26.40 -23.18
C ASN A 80 3.55 -25.19 -22.47
N ILE A 81 3.94 -24.93 -21.23
CA ILE A 81 3.48 -23.73 -20.49
C ILE A 81 3.83 -22.46 -21.26
N ARG A 82 5.08 -22.29 -21.70
CA ARG A 82 5.51 -21.12 -22.47
C ARG A 82 4.79 -20.97 -23.82
N LYS A 83 4.53 -22.10 -24.50
CA LYS A 83 3.74 -22.08 -25.73
C LYS A 83 2.34 -21.52 -25.47
N HIS A 84 1.71 -21.94 -24.37
CA HIS A 84 0.41 -21.44 -23.95
C HIS A 84 0.48 -19.94 -23.57
N THR A 85 1.45 -19.53 -22.74
CA THR A 85 1.66 -18.14 -22.31
C THR A 85 1.73 -17.20 -23.52
N ARG A 86 2.49 -17.55 -24.55
CA ARG A 86 2.62 -16.75 -25.77
C ARG A 86 1.38 -16.79 -26.67
N GLY A 87 0.81 -17.98 -26.86
CA GLY A 87 -0.34 -18.17 -27.77
C GLY A 87 -1.62 -17.53 -27.26
N ALA A 88 -1.89 -17.65 -25.97
CA ALA A 88 -3.08 -17.10 -25.33
C ALA A 88 -2.86 -15.69 -24.74
N LYS A 89 -1.69 -15.08 -24.96
CA LYS A 89 -1.35 -13.76 -24.39
C LYS A 89 -1.54 -13.70 -22.87
N VAL A 90 -1.17 -14.77 -22.16
CA VAL A 90 -1.33 -14.85 -20.70
C VAL A 90 -0.49 -13.77 -20.04
N GLN A 91 -1.09 -13.00 -19.14
CA GLN A 91 -0.45 -11.91 -18.40
C GLN A 91 -0.21 -12.27 -16.92
N TRP A 92 -0.90 -13.28 -16.40
CA TRP A 92 -0.94 -13.61 -14.99
C TRP A 92 -0.62 -15.10 -14.76
N ALA A 93 0.28 -15.39 -13.82
CA ALA A 93 0.53 -16.76 -13.39
C ALA A 93 -0.62 -17.28 -12.51
N SER A 94 -1.25 -18.39 -12.90
CA SER A 94 -2.34 -18.97 -12.10
C SER A 94 -1.87 -19.50 -10.74
N LEU A 95 -0.64 -19.98 -10.67
CA LEU A 95 0.03 -20.42 -9.44
C LEU A 95 1.32 -19.62 -9.24
N GLY A 96 1.20 -18.33 -8.95
CA GLY A 96 2.28 -17.44 -8.60
C GLY A 96 2.25 -17.04 -7.13
N ILE A 97 2.56 -15.79 -6.86
CA ILE A 97 2.52 -15.20 -5.51
C ILE A 97 1.11 -15.32 -4.91
N VAL A 98 0.09 -15.03 -5.72
CA VAL A 98 -1.32 -15.22 -5.37
C VAL A 98 -1.87 -16.44 -6.10
N LYS A 99 -2.56 -17.34 -5.41
CA LYS A 99 -3.17 -18.52 -6.01
C LYS A 99 -4.52 -18.18 -6.66
N ASP A 100 -4.84 -18.79 -7.79
CA ASP A 100 -6.07 -18.49 -8.57
C ASP A 100 -7.38 -18.66 -7.81
N GLU A 101 -7.41 -19.51 -6.79
CA GLU A 101 -8.57 -19.72 -5.93
C GLU A 101 -9.03 -18.39 -5.25
N LEU A 102 -8.11 -17.45 -5.04
CA LEU A 102 -8.38 -16.13 -4.47
C LEU A 102 -8.69 -15.06 -5.53
N ARG A 103 -8.62 -15.40 -6.83
CA ARG A 103 -8.66 -14.44 -7.93
C ARG A 103 -10.05 -14.00 -8.38
N GLY A 104 -11.05 -14.84 -8.25
CA GLY A 104 -12.34 -14.66 -8.97
C GLY A 104 -13.08 -13.34 -8.65
N GLN A 105 -12.98 -12.83 -7.44
CA GLN A 105 -13.61 -11.56 -7.01
C GLN A 105 -12.65 -10.38 -7.03
N SER A 106 -11.36 -10.59 -6.72
CA SER A 106 -10.34 -9.54 -6.66
C SER A 106 -10.13 -8.82 -8.00
N VAL A 107 -10.26 -9.51 -9.14
CA VAL A 107 -10.05 -8.93 -10.48
C VAL A 107 -11.07 -7.84 -10.81
N LYS A 108 -12.33 -7.98 -10.40
CA LYS A 108 -13.35 -6.95 -10.65
C LYS A 108 -13.11 -5.69 -9.81
N VAL A 109 -12.81 -5.87 -8.52
CA VAL A 109 -12.50 -4.75 -7.62
C VAL A 109 -11.27 -4.00 -8.12
N ASN A 110 -10.20 -4.71 -8.50
CA ASN A 110 -8.97 -4.11 -9.03
C ASN A 110 -9.22 -3.26 -10.26
N SER A 111 -9.95 -3.79 -11.26
CA SER A 111 -10.21 -3.05 -12.49
C SER A 111 -11.00 -1.76 -12.25
N TYR A 112 -11.88 -1.73 -11.24
CA TYR A 112 -12.61 -0.52 -10.87
C TYR A 112 -11.74 0.45 -10.10
N TYR A 113 -10.89 -0.08 -9.21
CA TYR A 113 -9.97 0.73 -8.42
C TYR A 113 -8.93 1.41 -9.31
N ASP A 114 -8.29 0.68 -10.23
CA ASP A 114 -7.34 1.25 -11.20
C ASP A 114 -7.97 2.36 -12.04
N ARG A 115 -9.23 2.19 -12.44
CA ARG A 115 -9.96 3.22 -13.19
C ARG A 115 -10.31 4.43 -12.30
N TYR A 116 -10.66 4.21 -11.05
CA TYR A 116 -10.86 5.29 -10.07
C TYR A 116 -9.58 6.10 -9.89
N THR A 117 -8.46 5.44 -9.65
CA THR A 117 -7.14 6.07 -9.47
C THR A 117 -6.74 6.89 -10.69
N ARG A 118 -6.85 6.35 -11.90
CA ARG A 118 -6.57 7.11 -13.14
C ARG A 118 -7.42 8.38 -13.28
N GLU A 119 -8.67 8.37 -12.88
CA GLU A 119 -9.51 9.57 -12.93
C GLU A 119 -9.13 10.57 -11.82
N GLU A 120 -8.64 10.10 -10.67
CA GLU A 120 -8.10 10.96 -9.61
C GLU A 120 -6.81 11.65 -10.05
N GLU A 121 -5.87 10.94 -10.69
CA GLU A 121 -4.64 11.47 -11.28
C GLU A 121 -4.95 12.60 -12.28
N LYS A 122 -5.89 12.36 -13.21
CA LYS A 122 -6.33 13.37 -14.15
C LYS A 122 -6.92 14.60 -13.45
N LEU A 123 -7.74 14.39 -12.41
CA LEU A 123 -8.31 15.49 -11.62
C LEU A 123 -7.24 16.33 -10.96
N THR A 124 -6.21 15.69 -10.40
CA THR A 124 -5.07 16.35 -9.78
C THR A 124 -4.32 17.20 -10.81
N SER A 125 -3.97 16.63 -11.96
CA SER A 125 -3.33 17.34 -13.06
C SER A 125 -4.15 18.55 -13.54
N TYR A 126 -5.47 18.44 -13.65
CA TYR A 126 -6.31 19.57 -14.05
C TYR A 126 -6.43 20.64 -12.95
N LYS A 127 -6.36 20.25 -11.68
CA LYS A 127 -6.29 21.22 -10.56
C LYS A 127 -4.99 22.03 -10.59
N GLU A 128 -3.87 21.38 -10.90
CA GLU A 128 -2.55 22.01 -11.00
C GLU A 128 -2.49 23.00 -12.18
N LYS A 129 -3.07 22.67 -13.32
CA LYS A 129 -3.15 23.55 -14.49
C LYS A 129 -4.01 24.79 -14.26
N GLY A 130 -4.92 24.77 -13.29
CA GLY A 130 -5.75 25.91 -12.90
C GLY A 130 -6.79 26.37 -13.94
N GLY A 131 -7.47 27.50 -13.69
CA GLY A 131 -8.35 28.20 -14.62
C GLY A 131 -9.39 27.32 -15.32
N PHE A 132 -9.44 27.43 -16.65
CA PHE A 132 -10.38 26.72 -17.53
C PHE A 132 -10.29 25.19 -17.41
N TYR A 133 -9.07 24.64 -17.29
CA TYR A 133 -8.85 23.20 -17.13
C TYR A 133 -9.48 22.68 -15.84
N ARG A 134 -9.37 23.44 -14.76
CA ARG A 134 -9.96 23.07 -13.47
C ARG A 134 -11.49 22.98 -13.52
N HIS A 135 -12.16 23.83 -14.27
CA HIS A 135 -13.62 23.89 -14.28
C HIS A 135 -14.25 22.96 -15.34
N ILE A 136 -13.77 22.98 -16.56
CA ILE A 136 -14.41 22.27 -17.68
C ILE A 136 -13.91 20.83 -17.80
N TYR A 137 -12.59 20.63 -17.86
CA TYR A 137 -12.03 19.29 -18.06
C TYR A 137 -12.12 18.40 -16.82
N SER A 138 -12.26 18.98 -15.61
CA SER A 138 -12.45 18.20 -14.40
C SER A 138 -13.86 17.61 -14.25
N LEU A 139 -14.89 18.16 -14.86
CA LEU A 139 -16.27 17.68 -14.70
C LEU A 139 -16.48 16.23 -15.17
N PRO A 140 -16.07 15.83 -16.39
CA PRO A 140 -16.17 14.44 -16.83
C PRO A 140 -15.35 13.48 -15.96
N CYS A 141 -14.17 13.92 -15.48
CA CYS A 141 -13.33 13.11 -14.59
C CYS A 141 -14.00 12.93 -13.23
N ARG A 142 -14.61 13.96 -12.65
CA ARG A 142 -15.36 13.88 -11.38
C ARG A 142 -16.51 12.89 -11.48
N TRP A 143 -17.26 12.94 -12.58
CA TRP A 143 -18.38 12.01 -12.79
C TRP A 143 -17.90 10.56 -12.95
N ARG A 144 -16.86 10.34 -13.77
CA ARG A 144 -16.28 9.00 -13.94
C ARG A 144 -15.68 8.49 -12.63
N ARG A 145 -14.97 9.33 -11.87
CA ARG A 145 -14.45 8.99 -10.56
C ARG A 145 -15.56 8.55 -9.60
N ALA A 146 -16.65 9.32 -9.49
CA ALA A 146 -17.78 8.96 -8.65
C ALA A 146 -18.38 7.61 -9.05
N LYS A 147 -18.57 7.39 -10.37
CA LYS A 147 -19.07 6.10 -10.89
C LYS A 147 -18.17 4.92 -10.54
N TYR A 148 -16.84 5.09 -10.59
CA TYR A 148 -15.90 4.02 -10.23
C TYR A 148 -15.80 3.84 -8.72
N HIS A 149 -15.88 4.91 -7.95
CA HIS A 149 -16.00 4.85 -6.50
C HIS A 149 -17.18 3.96 -6.08
N ASP A 150 -18.37 4.24 -6.61
CA ASP A 150 -19.56 3.44 -6.29
C ASP A 150 -19.40 1.96 -6.67
N LYS A 151 -18.70 1.69 -7.76
CA LYS A 151 -18.40 0.30 -8.16
C LYS A 151 -17.44 -0.39 -7.21
N VAL A 152 -16.41 0.31 -6.74
CA VAL A 152 -15.46 -0.20 -5.74
C VAL A 152 -16.19 -0.47 -4.42
N VAL A 153 -16.98 0.49 -3.94
CA VAL A 153 -17.78 0.33 -2.71
C VAL A 153 -18.69 -0.89 -2.80
N ARG A 154 -19.49 -1.00 -3.89
CA ARG A 154 -20.39 -2.16 -4.07
C ARG A 154 -19.62 -3.48 -4.16
N ALA A 155 -18.45 -3.50 -4.80
CA ALA A 155 -17.64 -4.71 -4.89
C ALA A 155 -17.14 -5.16 -3.51
N TYR A 156 -16.68 -4.25 -2.66
CA TYR A 156 -16.32 -4.58 -1.27
C TYR A 156 -17.51 -4.90 -0.38
N GLN A 157 -18.69 -4.30 -0.61
CA GLN A 157 -19.92 -4.68 0.09
C GLN A 157 -20.30 -6.13 -0.20
N GLN A 158 -20.19 -6.56 -1.46
CA GLN A 158 -20.51 -7.92 -1.92
C GLN A 158 -19.38 -8.93 -1.66
N ASP A 159 -18.19 -8.47 -1.29
CA ASP A 159 -17.04 -9.34 -1.05
C ASP A 159 -17.20 -10.11 0.26
N THR A 160 -17.39 -11.43 0.14
CA THR A 160 -17.41 -12.38 1.26
C THR A 160 -16.07 -13.10 1.43
N ASP A 161 -15.17 -12.99 0.46
CA ASP A 161 -13.97 -13.81 0.32
C ASP A 161 -12.67 -13.05 0.61
N ALA A 162 -12.75 -11.93 1.37
CA ALA A 162 -11.55 -11.23 1.80
C ALA A 162 -10.54 -12.22 2.41
N PRO A 163 -9.25 -12.15 2.01
CA PRO A 163 -8.24 -13.10 2.49
C PRO A 163 -8.03 -12.97 4.00
N ALA A 164 -7.60 -14.04 4.65
CA ALA A 164 -7.07 -13.95 5.99
C ALA A 164 -5.68 -13.28 5.97
N LEU A 165 -5.30 -12.65 7.09
CA LEU A 165 -3.97 -12.09 7.24
C LEU A 165 -2.89 -13.18 7.14
N SER A 166 -1.76 -12.81 6.56
CA SER A 166 -0.60 -13.66 6.40
C SER A 166 0.65 -12.97 6.96
N ASN A 167 1.47 -13.70 7.70
CA ASN A 167 2.63 -13.17 8.45
C ASN A 167 3.85 -12.84 7.56
N HIS A 168 3.69 -12.04 6.49
CA HIS A 168 4.78 -11.85 5.53
C HIS A 168 5.43 -10.47 5.52
N SER A 169 4.74 -9.41 5.99
CA SER A 169 5.27 -8.05 5.85
C SER A 169 6.04 -7.53 7.07
N GLY A 170 5.84 -8.13 8.25
CA GLY A 170 6.41 -7.65 9.50
C GLY A 170 5.91 -6.25 9.91
N VAL A 171 4.74 -5.83 9.41
CA VAL A 171 4.16 -4.52 9.71
C VAL A 171 2.79 -4.66 10.36
N ILE A 172 2.52 -3.81 11.36
CA ILE A 172 1.22 -3.69 12.01
C ILE A 172 0.47 -2.51 11.41
N VAL A 173 -0.74 -2.75 10.90
CA VAL A 173 -1.67 -1.66 10.55
C VAL A 173 -2.55 -1.35 11.75
N SER A 174 -2.57 -0.09 12.15
CA SER A 174 -3.28 0.39 13.34
C SER A 174 -4.23 1.51 12.99
N LEU A 175 -5.43 1.44 13.54
CA LEU A 175 -6.47 2.45 13.33
C LEU A 175 -7.39 2.55 14.54
N THR A 176 -8.23 3.57 14.53
CA THR A 176 -9.34 3.75 15.48
C THR A 176 -10.59 4.19 14.75
N THR A 177 -11.73 3.95 15.32
CA THR A 177 -13.02 4.45 14.84
C THR A 177 -13.92 4.85 16.01
N PHE A 178 -15.12 5.33 15.72
CA PHE A 178 -16.13 5.76 16.69
C PHE A 178 -17.54 5.43 16.17
N PRO A 179 -18.60 5.43 17.00
CA PRO A 179 -19.92 4.87 16.64
C PRO A 179 -20.52 5.36 15.32
N PRO A 180 -20.47 6.65 14.96
CA PRO A 180 -21.02 7.12 13.69
C PRO A 180 -20.41 6.52 12.43
N ARG A 181 -19.16 5.99 12.49
CA ARG A 181 -18.45 5.43 11.34
C ARG A 181 -18.36 3.90 11.33
N ILE A 182 -18.76 3.25 12.44
CA ILE A 182 -18.57 1.81 12.64
C ILE A 182 -19.26 0.96 11.57
N SER A 183 -20.40 1.39 11.04
CA SER A 183 -21.15 0.65 10.03
C SER A 183 -20.44 0.53 8.68
N GLN A 184 -19.55 1.46 8.33
CA GLN A 184 -18.81 1.47 7.07
C GLN A 184 -17.37 0.96 7.21
N LEU A 185 -16.90 0.77 8.44
CA LEU A 185 -15.52 0.36 8.71
C LEU A 185 -15.12 -0.94 7.99
N HIS A 186 -16.05 -1.86 7.79
CA HIS A 186 -15.80 -3.13 7.10
C HIS A 186 -15.27 -2.94 5.67
N LEU A 187 -15.66 -1.87 4.97
CA LEU A 187 -15.19 -1.57 3.61
C LEU A 187 -13.71 -1.19 3.62
N MET A 188 -13.33 -0.32 4.55
CA MET A 188 -11.94 0.07 4.74
C MET A 188 -11.08 -1.12 5.13
N LEU A 189 -11.50 -1.92 6.12
CA LEU A 189 -10.77 -3.12 6.57
C LEU A 189 -10.58 -4.15 5.44
N LYS A 190 -11.59 -4.37 4.61
CA LYS A 190 -11.47 -5.21 3.41
C LYS A 190 -10.41 -4.66 2.46
N SER A 191 -10.33 -3.33 2.28
CA SER A 191 -9.29 -2.74 1.41
C SER A 191 -7.86 -2.98 1.94
N ILE A 192 -7.69 -3.08 3.27
CA ILE A 192 -6.40 -3.43 3.88
C ILE A 192 -6.12 -4.94 3.79
N LEU A 193 -7.13 -5.80 3.91
CA LEU A 193 -6.94 -7.25 3.70
C LEU A 193 -6.52 -7.58 2.26
N TRP A 194 -7.00 -6.82 1.28
CA TRP A 194 -6.67 -6.99 -0.15
C TRP A 194 -5.40 -6.25 -0.60
N GLN A 195 -4.51 -5.83 0.31
CA GLN A 195 -3.24 -5.21 -0.07
C GLN A 195 -2.34 -6.17 -0.85
N THR A 196 -1.55 -5.66 -1.79
CA THR A 196 -0.50 -6.42 -2.52
C THR A 196 0.58 -6.93 -1.59
N CYS A 197 0.84 -6.19 -0.50
CA CYS A 197 1.68 -6.60 0.62
C CYS A 197 0.82 -6.58 1.89
N PRO A 198 0.14 -7.70 2.25
CA PRO A 198 -0.73 -7.74 3.42
C PRO A 198 0.04 -7.48 4.71
N PRO A 199 -0.54 -6.72 5.66
CA PRO A 199 0.08 -6.53 6.97
C PRO A 199 0.10 -7.84 7.78
N GLU A 200 1.02 -7.92 8.72
CA GLU A 200 1.07 -9.05 9.68
C GLU A 200 -0.13 -9.01 10.64
N LYS A 201 -0.48 -7.79 11.09
CA LYS A 201 -1.61 -7.55 12.01
C LYS A 201 -2.40 -6.33 11.56
N ILE A 202 -3.71 -6.36 11.81
CA ILE A 202 -4.58 -5.19 11.77
C ILE A 202 -5.22 -5.06 13.14
N ILE A 203 -5.03 -3.89 13.78
CA ILE A 203 -5.55 -3.62 15.13
C ILE A 203 -6.47 -2.39 15.06
N VAL A 204 -7.71 -2.58 15.50
CA VAL A 204 -8.72 -1.52 15.62
C VAL A 204 -8.89 -1.19 17.11
N TRP A 205 -8.52 0.03 17.50
CA TRP A 205 -8.64 0.50 18.88
C TRP A 205 -9.97 1.20 19.10
N LEU A 206 -10.75 0.71 20.06
CA LEU A 206 -12.08 1.19 20.39
C LEU A 206 -12.13 1.62 21.86
N SER A 207 -12.82 2.74 22.14
CA SER A 207 -13.03 3.15 23.52
C SER A 207 -14.22 2.42 24.14
N GLU A 208 -14.06 1.88 25.33
CA GLU A 208 -15.15 1.28 26.11
C GLU A 208 -16.25 2.31 26.46
N GLN A 209 -15.88 3.60 26.52
CA GLN A 209 -16.84 4.67 26.71
C GLN A 209 -17.79 4.84 25.51
N GLU A 210 -17.30 4.56 24.30
CA GLU A 210 -18.06 4.66 23.05
C GLU A 210 -18.71 3.33 22.68
N PHE A 211 -18.15 2.19 23.13
CA PHE A 211 -18.60 0.82 22.87
C PHE A 211 -18.70 0.03 24.19
N PRO A 212 -19.63 0.37 25.09
CA PRO A 212 -19.74 -0.27 26.40
C PRO A 212 -20.08 -1.77 26.35
N GLY A 213 -20.80 -2.19 25.29
CA GLY A 213 -21.09 -3.61 25.02
C GLY A 213 -19.93 -4.34 24.35
N ARG A 214 -18.80 -3.65 24.09
CA ARG A 214 -17.61 -4.21 23.44
C ARG A 214 -17.95 -4.93 22.14
N LEU A 215 -17.64 -6.22 22.00
CA LEU A 215 -17.93 -6.99 20.79
C LEU A 215 -19.43 -7.04 20.44
N ASN A 216 -20.32 -6.89 21.42
CA ASN A 216 -21.75 -6.90 21.17
C ASN A 216 -22.21 -5.65 20.41
N ASP A 217 -21.50 -4.54 20.54
CA ASP A 217 -21.81 -3.28 19.84
C ASP A 217 -21.30 -3.28 18.39
N LEU A 218 -20.52 -4.30 18.00
CA LEU A 218 -19.99 -4.37 16.63
C LEU A 218 -20.99 -4.98 15.67
N PRO A 219 -21.14 -4.41 14.45
CA PRO A 219 -21.87 -5.03 13.35
C PRO A 219 -21.37 -6.44 13.01
N GLU A 220 -22.24 -7.31 12.55
CA GLU A 220 -21.90 -8.70 12.21
C GLU A 220 -20.82 -8.80 11.12
N GLU A 221 -20.78 -7.85 10.18
CA GLU A 221 -19.75 -7.76 9.16
C GLU A 221 -18.36 -7.63 9.77
N LEU A 222 -18.22 -6.85 10.85
CA LEU A 222 -16.94 -6.67 11.55
C LEU A 222 -16.57 -7.92 12.36
N LYS A 223 -17.55 -8.57 13.00
CA LYS A 223 -17.31 -9.84 13.72
C LYS A 223 -16.80 -10.92 12.77
N ARG A 224 -17.33 -11.03 11.54
CA ARG A 224 -16.83 -11.96 10.52
C ARG A 224 -15.38 -11.67 10.14
N LEU A 225 -14.97 -10.39 10.12
CA LEU A 225 -13.60 -10.02 9.80
C LEU A 225 -12.58 -10.39 10.90
N MET A 226 -13.04 -10.62 12.16
CA MET A 226 -12.18 -11.18 13.20
C MET A 226 -11.63 -12.56 12.82
N ALA A 227 -12.44 -13.39 12.17
CA ALA A 227 -12.00 -14.70 11.67
C ALA A 227 -10.92 -14.60 10.58
N LYS A 228 -10.73 -13.40 9.99
CA LYS A 228 -9.68 -13.10 9.01
C LYS A 228 -8.37 -12.57 9.67
N GLY A 229 -8.34 -12.50 11.01
CA GLY A 229 -7.17 -12.07 11.77
C GLY A 229 -7.19 -10.61 12.22
N ILE A 230 -8.27 -9.86 12.01
CA ILE A 230 -8.40 -8.48 12.50
C ILE A 230 -8.68 -8.49 14.00
N ALA A 231 -7.87 -7.75 14.77
CA ALA A 231 -8.02 -7.61 16.20
C ALA A 231 -8.77 -6.33 16.57
N PHE A 232 -9.88 -6.45 17.29
CA PHE A 232 -10.56 -5.33 17.94
C PHE A 232 -10.13 -5.26 19.40
N ARG A 233 -9.52 -4.15 19.79
CA ARG A 233 -9.01 -3.90 21.15
C ARG A 233 -9.83 -2.80 21.80
N PHE A 234 -10.39 -3.10 22.98
CA PHE A 234 -11.18 -2.16 23.77
C PHE A 234 -10.31 -1.56 24.86
N VAL A 235 -10.31 -0.23 24.95
CA VAL A 235 -9.48 0.55 25.86
C VAL A 235 -10.35 1.43 26.73
N SER A 236 -9.99 1.60 28.00
CA SER A 236 -10.76 2.35 28.98
C SER A 236 -10.84 3.84 28.65
N GLU A 237 -9.76 4.38 28.08
CA GLU A 237 -9.63 5.81 27.86
C GLU A 237 -9.89 6.20 26.39
N ASN A 238 -10.63 7.30 26.20
CA ASN A 238 -10.96 7.80 24.88
C ASN A 238 -10.00 8.90 24.43
N PHE A 239 -8.87 8.54 23.89
CA PHE A 239 -7.92 9.47 23.28
C PHE A 239 -8.28 9.90 21.86
N ARG A 240 -9.54 9.74 21.43
CA ARG A 240 -10.05 10.12 20.10
C ARG A 240 -9.19 9.51 18.98
N SER A 241 -8.77 10.32 17.96
CA SER A 241 -7.91 9.86 16.87
C SER A 241 -6.52 9.40 17.31
N HIS A 242 -6.05 9.87 18.45
CA HIS A 242 -4.75 9.49 19.01
C HIS A 242 -4.67 8.01 19.42
N LYS A 243 -5.80 7.33 19.65
CA LYS A 243 -5.84 5.89 19.96
C LYS A 243 -5.07 5.06 18.93
N LYS A 244 -5.10 5.46 17.61
CA LYS A 244 -4.49 4.67 16.54
C LYS A 244 -2.97 4.52 16.65
N TYR A 245 -2.26 5.44 17.31
CA TYR A 245 -0.83 5.31 17.56
C TYR A 245 -0.50 5.06 19.04
N HIS A 246 -1.28 5.61 19.96
CA HIS A 246 -0.99 5.62 21.39
C HIS A 246 -0.73 4.21 21.96
N TYR A 247 -1.63 3.29 21.68
CA TYR A 247 -1.55 1.94 22.22
C TYR A 247 -0.59 1.05 21.42
N VAL A 248 -0.63 1.12 20.09
CA VAL A 248 0.21 0.26 19.27
C VAL A 248 1.70 0.51 19.48
N PHE A 249 2.12 1.76 19.65
CA PHE A 249 3.53 2.07 19.90
C PHE A 249 3.99 1.58 21.28
N ARG A 250 3.10 1.60 22.29
CA ARG A 250 3.41 1.08 23.61
C ARG A 250 3.42 -0.45 23.68
N GLU A 251 2.49 -1.10 23.01
CA GLU A 251 2.39 -2.56 23.03
C GLU A 251 3.42 -3.23 22.09
N TYR A 252 3.82 -2.54 21.03
CA TYR A 252 4.70 -3.07 19.98
C TYR A 252 5.84 -2.10 19.64
N PRO A 253 6.71 -1.73 20.61
CA PRO A 253 7.72 -0.69 20.41
C PRO A 253 8.77 -1.04 19.34
N ASP A 254 9.03 -2.33 19.14
CA ASP A 254 10.01 -2.85 18.17
C ASP A 254 9.40 -3.07 16.77
N SER A 255 8.10 -2.83 16.59
CA SER A 255 7.41 -3.13 15.35
C SER A 255 7.37 -1.94 14.40
N LYS A 256 7.37 -2.24 13.12
CA LYS A 256 7.00 -1.29 12.07
C LYS A 256 5.50 -1.08 12.12
N VAL A 257 5.05 0.16 12.19
CA VAL A 257 3.63 0.49 12.30
C VAL A 257 3.17 1.37 11.14
N ILE A 258 2.03 1.04 10.55
CA ILE A 258 1.32 1.91 9.61
C ILE A 258 0.01 2.34 10.27
N THR A 259 -0.19 3.64 10.43
CA THR A 259 -1.49 4.18 10.84
C THR A 259 -2.34 4.53 9.64
N VAL A 260 -3.64 4.27 9.72
CA VAL A 260 -4.63 4.56 8.67
C VAL A 260 -5.89 5.18 9.29
N ASP A 261 -6.67 5.87 8.46
CA ASP A 261 -7.97 6.42 8.86
C ASP A 261 -9.11 5.43 8.54
N ASP A 262 -10.23 5.56 9.23
CA ASP A 262 -11.35 4.62 9.21
C ASP A 262 -12.41 4.87 8.11
N ASP A 263 -12.27 5.98 7.37
CA ASP A 263 -13.28 6.48 6.43
C ASP A 263 -12.84 6.46 4.96
N LEU A 264 -11.76 5.74 4.64
CA LEU A 264 -11.18 5.66 3.31
C LEU A 264 -11.05 4.21 2.82
N ILE A 265 -11.25 3.99 1.54
CA ILE A 265 -10.88 2.75 0.87
C ILE A 265 -9.47 2.94 0.31
N TYR A 266 -8.52 2.17 0.83
CA TYR A 266 -7.10 2.31 0.50
C TYR A 266 -6.74 1.62 -0.83
N PRO A 267 -5.84 2.24 -1.64
CA PRO A 267 -5.21 1.59 -2.78
C PRO A 267 -4.56 0.26 -2.38
N ARG A 268 -4.60 -0.72 -3.28
CA ARG A 268 -4.04 -2.05 -2.99
C ARG A 268 -2.54 -2.06 -2.72
N ASN A 269 -1.81 -1.08 -3.20
CA ASN A 269 -0.37 -0.93 -3.03
C ASN A 269 0.01 0.03 -1.89
N THR A 270 -0.92 0.45 -1.05
CA THR A 270 -0.67 1.43 0.04
C THR A 270 0.42 0.94 1.00
N VAL A 271 0.29 -0.28 1.52
CA VAL A 271 1.27 -0.86 2.45
C VAL A 271 2.61 -1.10 1.75
N GLU A 272 2.59 -1.67 0.55
CA GLU A 272 3.79 -1.92 -0.26
C GLU A 272 4.60 -0.64 -0.53
N ARG A 273 3.92 0.44 -0.90
CA ARG A 273 4.58 1.73 -1.17
C ARG A 273 5.24 2.31 0.08
N LEU A 274 4.55 2.28 1.22
CA LEU A 274 5.09 2.77 2.49
C LEU A 274 6.29 1.94 2.93
N LEU A 275 6.25 0.62 2.78
CA LEU A 275 7.38 -0.25 3.06
C LEU A 275 8.56 -0.01 2.09
N SER A 276 8.29 0.16 0.80
CA SER A 276 9.33 0.48 -0.18
C SER A 276 10.04 1.79 0.15
N LEU A 277 9.30 2.81 0.57
CA LEU A 277 9.86 4.07 1.06
C LEU A 277 10.70 3.88 2.32
N SER A 278 10.23 3.06 3.28
CA SER A 278 10.96 2.80 4.52
C SER A 278 12.30 2.06 4.30
N TYR A 279 12.38 1.22 3.29
CA TYR A 279 13.65 0.59 2.89
C TYR A 279 14.61 1.59 2.23
N GLN A 280 14.08 2.50 1.44
CA GLN A 280 14.89 3.53 0.78
C GLN A 280 15.34 4.64 1.76
N TYR A 281 14.53 4.94 2.78
CA TYR A 281 14.78 5.97 3.78
C TYR A 281 14.63 5.37 5.19
N PRO A 282 15.61 4.61 5.69
CA PRO A 282 15.61 4.07 7.04
C PRO A 282 15.41 5.18 8.09
N ASP A 283 14.80 4.86 9.21
CA ASP A 283 14.55 5.75 10.36
C ASP A 283 13.77 7.04 10.02
N THR A 284 13.05 7.02 8.90
CA THR A 284 12.24 8.14 8.42
C THR A 284 10.76 7.78 8.44
N VAL A 285 9.92 8.70 8.88
CA VAL A 285 8.46 8.57 8.75
C VAL A 285 8.08 8.69 7.28
N CYS A 286 7.28 7.75 6.77
CA CYS A 286 6.89 7.71 5.36
C CYS A 286 5.38 7.87 5.22
N GLY A 287 4.94 8.79 4.36
CA GLY A 287 3.51 9.03 4.10
C GLY A 287 3.16 9.01 2.63
N ASN A 288 2.02 8.47 2.26
CA ASN A 288 1.52 8.57 0.89
C ASN A 288 1.00 9.98 0.54
N VAL A 289 0.51 10.71 1.53
CA VAL A 289 0.06 12.10 1.37
C VAL A 289 0.95 13.01 2.20
N ILE A 290 1.59 13.97 1.55
CA ILE A 290 2.52 14.89 2.18
C ILE A 290 2.04 16.34 2.02
N ARG A 291 2.22 17.13 3.08
CA ARG A 291 2.20 18.59 3.01
C ARG A 291 3.57 19.15 3.39
N LYS A 292 3.95 20.24 2.76
CA LYS A 292 5.17 20.96 3.11
C LYS A 292 4.82 22.17 3.96
N ILE A 293 5.45 22.26 5.13
CA ILE A 293 5.34 23.41 6.04
C ILE A 293 5.93 24.64 5.36
N HIS A 294 5.19 25.74 5.38
CA HIS A 294 5.71 27.06 5.02
C HIS A 294 5.97 27.88 6.29
N MET A 295 7.02 28.68 6.23
CA MET A 295 7.38 29.61 7.29
C MET A 295 6.98 31.04 6.88
N ASP A 296 6.42 31.79 7.83
CA ASP A 296 6.23 33.25 7.72
C ASP A 296 7.23 33.90 8.69
N GLY A 297 8.41 34.27 8.21
CA GLY A 297 9.55 34.66 9.06
C GLY A 297 10.02 33.46 9.93
N ASN A 298 10.04 33.64 11.25
CA ASN A 298 10.45 32.65 12.21
C ASN A 298 9.27 31.80 12.75
N SER A 299 8.06 31.98 12.23
CA SER A 299 6.86 31.26 12.67
C SER A 299 6.30 30.35 11.58
N PHE A 300 5.60 29.29 11.97
CA PHE A 300 4.87 28.47 11.02
C PHE A 300 3.70 29.25 10.41
N SER A 301 3.56 29.20 9.10
CA SER A 301 2.37 29.74 8.45
C SER A 301 1.13 28.92 8.82
N VAL A 302 -0.05 29.52 8.66
CA VAL A 302 -1.32 28.79 8.88
C VAL A 302 -1.42 27.56 7.98
N TYR A 303 -1.96 26.46 8.49
CA TYR A 303 -2.04 25.15 7.83
C TYR A 303 -2.58 25.20 6.39
N ARG A 304 -3.54 26.08 6.08
CA ARG A 304 -4.12 26.24 4.73
C ARG A 304 -3.11 26.73 3.68
N LYS A 305 -2.02 27.38 4.11
CA LYS A 305 -0.92 27.83 3.22
C LYS A 305 0.09 26.71 2.95
N TRP A 306 0.06 25.60 3.70
CA TRP A 306 0.99 24.51 3.49
C TRP A 306 0.72 23.84 2.16
N THR A 307 1.77 23.66 1.34
CA THR A 307 1.64 23.07 0.01
C THR A 307 1.32 21.59 0.10
N LYS A 308 0.26 21.15 -0.55
CA LYS A 308 0.05 19.74 -0.83
C LYS A 308 1.04 19.29 -1.90
N VAL A 309 1.77 18.23 -1.64
CA VAL A 309 2.67 17.64 -2.61
C VAL A 309 1.97 16.46 -3.25
N PHE A 310 1.67 16.60 -4.55
CA PHE A 310 0.96 15.60 -5.34
C PHE A 310 1.88 14.80 -6.26
N THR A 311 3.11 15.26 -6.49
CA THR A 311 4.08 14.62 -7.38
C THR A 311 5.18 13.93 -6.59
N MET A 312 5.57 12.76 -7.05
CA MET A 312 6.62 11.91 -6.45
C MET A 312 8.01 12.21 -6.97
N PRO A 313 9.03 11.79 -6.24
CA PRO A 313 9.14 11.54 -4.80
C PRO A 313 9.51 12.81 -4.04
N VAL A 314 9.07 12.93 -2.79
CA VAL A 314 9.48 14.06 -1.93
C VAL A 314 10.74 13.67 -1.15
N ASN A 315 11.80 14.43 -1.31
CA ASN A 315 13.02 14.25 -0.53
C ASN A 315 12.73 14.33 0.98
N SER A 316 13.40 13.48 1.74
CA SER A 316 13.29 13.44 3.20
C SER A 316 13.62 14.79 3.83
N SER A 317 12.68 15.37 4.60
CA SER A 317 12.83 16.72 5.17
C SER A 317 12.07 16.84 6.49
N LEU A 318 12.57 17.72 7.37
CA LEU A 318 11.85 18.14 8.57
C LEU A 318 10.62 19.02 8.26
N GLN A 319 10.60 19.68 7.10
CA GLN A 319 9.47 20.50 6.66
C GLN A 319 8.29 19.70 6.11
N ASN A 320 8.47 18.43 5.86
CA ASN A 320 7.40 17.56 5.37
C ASN A 320 6.51 17.11 6.55
N VAL A 321 5.21 17.01 6.30
CA VAL A 321 4.20 16.50 7.21
C VAL A 321 3.44 15.39 6.49
N ALA A 322 3.46 14.19 7.02
CA ALA A 322 2.60 13.12 6.56
C ALA A 322 1.16 13.36 7.05
N ILE A 323 0.18 13.03 6.21
CA ILE A 323 -1.25 13.20 6.51
C ILE A 323 -1.90 11.83 6.58
N GLY A 324 -2.62 11.57 7.68
CA GLY A 324 -3.19 10.26 8.04
C GLY A 324 -4.05 9.62 6.97
N CYS A 325 -4.78 10.44 6.20
CA CYS A 325 -5.64 9.92 5.12
C CYS A 325 -4.90 9.09 4.05
N GLY A 326 -3.59 9.28 3.88
CA GLY A 326 -2.79 8.50 2.95
C GLY A 326 -2.22 7.20 3.53
N GLY A 327 -2.35 7.00 4.83
CA GLY A 327 -1.56 6.04 5.59
C GLY A 327 -0.14 6.57 5.87
N ILE A 328 0.34 6.32 7.08
CA ILE A 328 1.66 6.77 7.52
C ILE A 328 2.41 5.61 8.16
N TYR A 329 3.59 5.35 7.66
CA TYR A 329 4.53 4.39 8.25
C TYR A 329 5.41 5.08 9.27
N TYR A 330 5.59 4.44 10.42
CA TYR A 330 6.47 4.84 11.50
C TYR A 330 7.50 3.76 11.76
N PRO A 331 8.81 4.11 11.79
CA PRO A 331 9.87 3.18 12.19
C PRO A 331 9.78 2.86 13.69
N PRO A 332 10.33 1.73 14.16
CA PRO A 332 10.46 1.46 15.60
C PRO A 332 11.22 2.58 16.33
N HIS A 333 10.92 2.81 17.62
CA HIS A 333 11.68 3.67 18.53
C HIS A 333 11.88 5.13 18.12
N TRP A 334 11.10 5.65 17.14
CA TRP A 334 11.26 7.04 16.66
C TRP A 334 10.78 8.09 17.67
N TYR A 335 9.99 7.70 18.67
CA TYR A 335 9.29 8.55 19.63
C TYR A 335 9.92 8.53 21.02
N GLY A 336 9.45 9.39 21.93
CA GLY A 336 9.72 9.39 23.36
C GLY A 336 8.44 9.40 24.18
N GLU A 337 8.57 9.31 25.48
CA GLU A 337 7.44 9.26 26.43
C GLU A 337 6.51 10.49 26.33
N GLU A 338 7.05 11.64 25.96
CA GLU A 338 6.29 12.87 25.72
C GLU A 338 5.19 12.74 24.66
N LEU A 339 5.33 11.80 23.73
CA LEU A 339 4.31 11.51 22.71
C LEU A 339 2.98 11.11 23.35
N PHE A 340 3.02 10.51 24.54
CA PHE A 340 1.87 9.93 25.22
C PHE A 340 1.28 10.83 26.32
N ASP A 341 1.77 12.05 26.47
CA ASP A 341 1.27 12.99 27.47
C ASP A 341 -0.12 13.53 27.09
N TRP A 342 -1.14 12.79 27.55
CA TRP A 342 -2.53 13.14 27.26
C TRP A 342 -2.96 14.49 27.83
N LYS A 343 -2.35 14.94 28.92
CA LYS A 343 -2.65 16.25 29.50
C LYS A 343 -2.31 17.35 28.48
N ILE A 344 -1.11 17.31 27.92
CA ILE A 344 -0.67 18.28 26.90
C ILE A 344 -1.48 18.10 25.61
N ILE A 345 -1.70 16.86 25.17
CA ILE A 345 -2.48 16.56 23.98
C ILE A 345 -3.89 17.13 24.08
N SER A 346 -4.58 16.88 25.20
CA SER A 346 -5.96 17.31 25.41
C SER A 346 -6.12 18.83 25.43
N GLU A 347 -5.10 19.55 25.89
CA GLU A 347 -5.07 21.00 25.93
C GLU A 347 -4.79 21.63 24.57
N HIS A 348 -3.84 21.09 23.81
CA HIS A 348 -3.33 21.76 22.61
C HIS A 348 -3.75 21.12 21.28
N CYS A 349 -4.00 19.81 21.25
CA CYS A 349 -4.17 19.07 20.00
C CYS A 349 -5.13 17.87 20.11
N PRO A 350 -6.31 18.01 20.75
CA PRO A 350 -7.16 16.88 21.11
C PRO A 350 -7.75 16.06 19.94
N SER A 351 -7.73 16.61 18.74
CA SER A 351 -8.34 15.97 17.55
C SER A 351 -7.45 16.04 16.31
N ALA A 352 -6.20 16.49 16.43
CA ALA A 352 -5.28 16.67 15.32
C ALA A 352 -3.98 15.86 15.54
N ASP A 353 -4.13 14.53 15.52
CA ASP A 353 -3.06 13.59 15.76
C ASP A 353 -1.87 13.77 14.80
N ASP A 354 -2.11 14.06 13.50
CA ASP A 354 -1.05 14.32 12.53
C ASP A 354 -0.15 15.51 12.94
N LEU A 355 -0.74 16.56 13.52
CA LEU A 355 0.02 17.73 13.98
C LEU A 355 0.81 17.44 15.26
N TRP A 356 0.24 16.66 16.17
CA TRP A 356 0.91 16.22 17.40
C TRP A 356 2.09 15.30 17.09
N LEU A 357 1.87 14.32 16.21
CA LEU A 357 2.93 13.45 15.72
C LEU A 357 4.05 14.26 15.07
N LYS A 358 3.69 15.23 14.21
CA LYS A 358 4.65 16.14 13.59
C LYS A 358 5.46 16.97 14.59
N ALA A 359 4.84 17.47 15.65
CA ALA A 359 5.54 18.21 16.69
C ALA A 359 6.62 17.35 17.38
N ASN A 360 6.30 16.07 17.64
CA ASN A 360 7.25 15.12 18.22
C ASN A 360 8.35 14.71 17.21
N GLU A 361 8.03 14.54 15.94
CA GLU A 361 9.02 14.33 14.88
C GLU A 361 10.04 15.48 14.82
N LEU A 362 9.57 16.73 14.87
CA LEU A 362 10.44 17.91 14.88
C LEU A 362 11.33 17.96 16.13
N LYS A 363 10.78 17.71 17.30
CA LYS A 363 11.51 17.66 18.57
C LYS A 363 12.64 16.62 18.54
N ARG A 364 12.42 15.49 17.90
CA ARG A 364 13.38 14.39 17.78
C ARG A 364 14.20 14.43 16.49
N ARG A 365 14.03 15.46 15.65
CA ARG A 365 14.67 15.61 14.34
C ARG A 365 14.42 14.44 13.39
N VAL A 366 13.29 13.76 13.52
CA VAL A 366 12.87 12.70 12.60
C VAL A 366 12.34 13.35 11.33
N LYS A 367 12.92 12.98 10.21
CA LYS A 367 12.50 13.47 8.89
C LYS A 367 11.26 12.73 8.42
N VAL A 368 10.55 13.36 7.49
CA VAL A 368 9.40 12.76 6.81
C VAL A 368 9.68 12.73 5.31
N THR A 369 9.35 11.63 4.68
CA THR A 369 9.43 11.45 3.22
C THR A 369 8.12 10.86 2.69
N GLY A 370 7.96 10.85 1.41
CA GLY A 370 6.82 10.23 0.77
C GLY A 370 6.25 11.04 -0.35
N GLY A 371 4.95 11.01 -0.47
CA GLY A 371 4.27 11.57 -1.62
C GLY A 371 4.20 10.55 -2.74
N GLY A 372 3.30 10.73 -3.62
CA GLY A 372 2.96 9.90 -4.72
C GLY A 372 1.49 9.91 -4.96
N GLU A 373 1.12 9.47 -6.09
CA GLU A 373 -0.26 9.35 -6.49
C GLU A 373 -1.00 8.46 -5.48
N PHE A 374 -1.93 9.10 -4.77
CA PHE A 374 -2.83 8.47 -3.80
C PHE A 374 -4.23 8.41 -4.41
#